data_648725daf6c36ebd40631beb9fbd0aab
#
_entry.id   648725daf6c36ebd40631beb9fbd0aab
#
_cell.length_a   1.000
_cell.length_b   1.000
_cell.length_c   1.000
_cell.angle_alpha   90.00
_cell.angle_beta   90.00
_cell.angle_gamma   90.00
#
_symmetry.space_group_name_H-M   'P 1'
#
loop_
_entity.id
_entity.type
_entity.pdbx_description
1 polymer ?
#
loop_
_entity_poly.entity_id
_entity_poly.type
_entity_poly.pdbx_seq_one_letter_code
_entity_poly.pdbx_strand_id
1 'polypeptide(L)'
;MINARAETLTDKASFKGLVDSRRCVIPADGFYEWRKDGKWKVPMWFHLKSKEPFAFAGLWDRWRKPDGSNLETFTIITTGPNDLVRPIHDRMPVILRREDEEQWLDSAGASFDKASSALKPYTAGQMRAHDVSLAVNKPEFDGPECIQPAAAGDRPVPGQLPLF
;
A
#
# COMPACT_ATOMS: atom_id res chain seq x y z
N MET A 1 7.57 -11.44 -3.28
CA MET A 1 6.43 -11.09 -2.41
C MET A 1 6.11 -9.62 -2.63
N ILE A 2 4.84 -9.27 -2.84
CA ILE A 2 4.43 -7.88 -3.12
C ILE A 2 4.41 -7.05 -1.84
N ASN A 3 4.01 -7.66 -0.70
CA ASN A 3 3.88 -6.99 0.59
C ASN A 3 4.69 -7.71 1.69
N ALA A 4 5.19 -6.93 2.64
CA ALA A 4 5.89 -7.39 3.83
C ALA A 4 5.22 -6.82 5.09
N ARG A 5 5.10 -7.63 6.15
CA ARG A 5 4.54 -7.16 7.43
C ARG A 5 5.62 -6.50 8.27
N ALA A 6 5.39 -5.28 8.75
CA ALA A 6 6.31 -4.53 9.60
C ALA A 6 6.79 -5.35 10.80
N GLU A 7 5.87 -6.08 11.43
CA GLU A 7 6.08 -6.85 12.66
C GLU A 7 7.04 -8.04 12.50
N THR A 8 7.31 -8.47 11.27
CA THR A 8 8.12 -9.68 11.01
C THR A 8 9.26 -9.46 10.04
N LEU A 9 9.63 -8.20 9.77
CA LEU A 9 10.71 -7.85 8.83
C LEU A 9 12.06 -8.43 9.25
N THR A 10 12.37 -8.38 10.54
CA THR A 10 13.62 -8.87 11.12
C THR A 10 13.66 -10.40 11.25
N ASP A 11 12.51 -11.06 11.28
CA ASP A 11 12.42 -12.50 11.49
C ASP A 11 12.48 -13.28 10.18
N LYS A 12 11.92 -12.69 9.10
CA LYS A 12 11.85 -13.37 7.81
C LYS A 12 13.15 -13.27 7.02
N ALA A 13 13.71 -14.41 6.66
CA ALA A 13 14.95 -14.51 5.86
C ALA A 13 14.90 -13.65 4.58
N SER A 14 13.73 -13.51 3.95
CA SER A 14 13.54 -12.68 2.75
C SER A 14 13.74 -11.18 2.97
N PHE A 15 13.64 -10.69 4.21
CA PHE A 15 13.69 -9.26 4.50
C PHE A 15 14.78 -8.86 5.47
N LYS A 16 15.18 -9.78 6.37
CA LYS A 16 16.18 -9.52 7.42
C LYS A 16 17.46 -8.88 6.91
N GLY A 17 17.96 -9.30 5.73
CA GLY A 17 19.17 -8.72 5.13
C GLY A 17 18.95 -7.38 4.41
N LEU A 18 17.70 -6.93 4.26
CA LEU A 18 17.35 -5.72 3.51
C LEU A 18 17.06 -4.51 4.39
N VAL A 19 16.61 -4.75 5.64
CA VAL A 19 16.07 -3.70 6.51
C VAL A 19 17.07 -2.59 6.86
N ASP A 20 18.36 -2.90 6.91
CA ASP A 20 19.38 -1.90 7.25
C ASP A 20 19.92 -1.14 6.04
N SER A 21 19.92 -1.74 4.84
CA SER A 21 20.67 -1.18 3.70
C SER A 21 19.84 -0.99 2.44
N ARG A 22 18.60 -1.50 2.39
CA ARG A 22 17.78 -1.51 1.16
C ARG A 22 16.37 -0.98 1.39
N ARG A 23 16.27 0.04 2.25
CA ARG A 23 15.03 0.79 2.42
C ARG A 23 14.80 1.69 1.21
N CYS A 24 13.54 1.82 0.81
CA CYS A 24 13.11 2.70 -0.27
C CYS A 24 11.74 3.30 0.04
N VAL A 25 11.35 4.26 -0.76
CA VAL A 25 9.99 4.80 -0.77
C VAL A 25 9.33 4.51 -2.11
N ILE A 26 8.03 4.28 -2.09
CA ILE A 26 7.20 4.12 -3.27
C ILE A 26 6.21 5.28 -3.28
N PRO A 27 6.36 6.25 -4.22
CA PRO A 27 5.43 7.36 -4.36
C PRO A 27 4.04 6.85 -4.75
N ALA A 28 3.00 7.42 -4.12
CA ALA A 28 1.62 7.11 -4.43
C ALA A 28 0.72 8.31 -4.08
N ASP A 29 -0.46 8.36 -4.65
CA ASP A 29 -1.52 9.32 -4.33
C ASP A 29 -2.71 8.66 -3.62
N GLY A 30 -2.69 7.31 -3.51
CA GLY A 30 -3.67 6.52 -2.77
C GLY A 30 -3.44 5.02 -2.92
N PHE A 31 -4.38 4.25 -2.42
CA PHE A 31 -4.42 2.79 -2.58
C PHE A 31 -5.84 2.27 -2.56
N TYR A 32 -6.03 1.07 -3.11
CA TYR A 32 -7.31 0.39 -3.11
C TYR A 32 -7.39 -0.65 -2.01
N GLU A 33 -8.60 -0.78 -1.46
CA GLU A 33 -9.03 -1.93 -0.66
C GLU A 33 -10.47 -2.28 -1.02
N TRP A 34 -10.87 -3.51 -0.75
CA TRP A 34 -12.18 -4.03 -1.16
C TRP A 34 -13.07 -4.29 0.04
N ARG A 35 -14.10 -3.45 0.18
CA ARG A 35 -15.14 -3.62 1.20
C ARG A 35 -16.04 -4.80 0.84
N LYS A 36 -16.30 -5.69 1.81
CA LYS A 36 -17.31 -6.74 1.65
C LYS A 36 -18.71 -6.14 1.77
N ASP A 37 -19.57 -6.42 0.80
CA ASP A 37 -20.96 -6.03 0.79
C ASP A 37 -21.80 -7.26 0.37
N GLY A 38 -22.24 -8.04 1.36
CA GLY A 38 -22.80 -9.36 1.15
C GLY A 38 -21.83 -10.30 0.43
N LYS A 39 -22.19 -10.75 -0.78
CA LYS A 39 -21.34 -11.58 -1.65
C LYS A 39 -20.40 -10.77 -2.56
N TRP A 40 -20.49 -9.47 -2.54
CA TRP A 40 -19.74 -8.56 -3.41
C TRP A 40 -18.49 -8.02 -2.73
N LYS A 41 -17.52 -7.62 -3.56
CA LYS A 41 -16.37 -6.83 -3.14
C LYS A 41 -16.44 -5.49 -3.85
N VAL A 42 -16.68 -4.43 -3.09
CA VAL A 42 -16.75 -3.05 -3.60
C VAL A 42 -15.38 -2.41 -3.44
N PRO A 43 -14.73 -1.99 -4.53
CA PRO A 43 -13.43 -1.33 -4.46
C PRO A 43 -13.60 0.07 -3.86
N MET A 44 -12.68 0.43 -2.99
CA MET A 44 -12.60 1.74 -2.35
C MET A 44 -11.23 2.34 -2.59
N TRP A 45 -11.19 3.63 -2.89
CA TRP A 45 -9.97 4.43 -3.00
C TRP A 45 -9.69 5.16 -1.70
N PHE A 46 -8.51 4.93 -1.13
CA PHE A 46 -8.01 5.59 0.08
C PHE A 46 -6.94 6.59 -0.30
N HIS A 47 -7.07 7.84 0.15
CA HIS A 47 -6.14 8.91 -0.16
C HIS A 47 -6.02 9.92 0.99
N LEU A 48 -5.02 10.81 0.94
CA LEU A 48 -4.91 11.90 1.90
C LEU A 48 -5.98 12.98 1.63
N LYS A 49 -6.46 13.64 2.70
CA LYS A 49 -7.38 14.78 2.57
C LYS A 49 -6.76 15.96 1.82
N SER A 50 -5.44 16.12 1.92
CA SER A 50 -4.69 17.14 1.18
C SER A 50 -4.67 16.89 -0.33
N LYS A 51 -4.91 15.65 -0.77
CA LYS A 51 -4.74 15.16 -2.15
C LYS A 51 -3.30 15.25 -2.67
N GLU A 52 -2.34 15.48 -1.79
CA GLU A 52 -0.92 15.44 -2.13
C GLU A 52 -0.43 14.00 -2.22
N PRO A 53 0.55 13.74 -3.11
CA PRO A 53 1.27 12.47 -3.11
C PRO A 53 1.97 12.23 -1.76
N PHE A 54 2.13 10.97 -1.43
CA PHE A 54 2.81 10.50 -0.23
C PHE A 54 3.73 9.33 -0.56
N ALA A 55 4.51 8.88 0.42
CA ALA A 55 5.44 7.78 0.27
C ALA A 55 5.00 6.56 1.09
N PHE A 56 4.89 5.39 0.45
CA PHE A 56 4.89 4.13 1.17
C PHE A 56 6.30 3.75 1.59
N ALA A 57 6.46 3.21 2.80
CA ALA A 57 7.68 2.53 3.20
C ALA A 57 7.85 1.22 2.44
N GLY A 58 9.03 0.99 1.91
CA GLY A 58 9.34 -0.24 1.19
C GLY A 58 10.75 -0.73 1.40
N LEU A 59 10.97 -1.95 0.95
CA LEU A 59 12.30 -2.55 0.80
C LEU A 59 12.50 -2.91 -0.67
N TRP A 60 13.71 -2.77 -1.16
CA TRP A 60 14.07 -3.19 -2.51
C TRP A 60 15.11 -4.29 -2.48
N ASP A 61 15.15 -5.09 -3.56
CA ASP A 61 16.17 -6.13 -3.74
C ASP A 61 16.55 -6.23 -5.21
N ARG A 62 17.75 -6.80 -5.46
CA ARG A 62 18.29 -7.04 -6.77
C ARG A 62 18.58 -8.52 -6.93
N TRP A 63 17.92 -9.14 -7.88
CA TRP A 63 18.21 -10.51 -8.28
C TRP A 63 19.00 -10.53 -9.57
N ARG A 64 20.14 -11.21 -9.56
CA ARG A 64 20.92 -11.48 -10.76
C ARG A 64 20.35 -12.69 -11.47
N LYS A 65 19.82 -12.48 -12.67
CA LYS A 65 19.26 -13.54 -13.49
C LYS A 65 20.36 -14.46 -14.06
N PRO A 66 19.97 -15.69 -14.53
CA PRO A 66 20.92 -16.61 -15.16
C PRO A 66 21.59 -16.06 -16.43
N ASP A 67 20.96 -15.14 -17.14
CA ASP A 67 21.49 -14.43 -18.31
C ASP A 67 22.50 -13.32 -17.97
N GLY A 68 22.79 -13.11 -16.68
CA GLY A 68 23.67 -12.08 -16.17
C GLY A 68 23.03 -10.71 -15.96
N SER A 69 21.80 -10.49 -16.40
CA SER A 69 21.07 -9.25 -16.18
C SER A 69 20.59 -9.13 -14.71
N ASN A 70 20.31 -7.91 -14.27
CA ASN A 70 19.73 -7.66 -12.94
C ASN A 70 18.23 -7.37 -13.06
N LEU A 71 17.46 -7.90 -12.13
CA LEU A 71 16.07 -7.54 -11.88
C LEU A 71 15.99 -6.86 -10.52
N GLU A 72 15.63 -5.59 -10.52
CA GLU A 72 15.32 -4.86 -9.30
C GLU A 72 13.82 -4.95 -9.01
N THR A 73 13.49 -5.23 -7.76
CA THR A 73 12.12 -5.39 -7.27
C THR A 73 11.96 -4.66 -5.96
N PHE A 74 10.74 -4.32 -5.61
CA PHE A 74 10.42 -3.77 -4.30
C PHE A 74 9.23 -4.48 -3.67
N THR A 75 9.09 -4.31 -2.37
CA THR A 75 7.94 -4.75 -1.58
C THR A 75 7.44 -3.58 -0.75
N ILE A 76 6.11 -3.42 -0.65
CA ILE A 76 5.48 -2.43 0.21
C ILE A 76 5.35 -3.00 1.61
N ILE A 77 5.75 -2.22 2.61
CA ILE A 77 5.58 -2.62 4.01
C ILE A 77 4.15 -2.30 4.44
N THR A 78 3.53 -3.26 5.12
CA THR A 78 2.18 -3.12 5.68
C THR A 78 2.22 -3.18 7.21
N THR A 79 1.28 -2.53 7.85
CA THR A 79 1.07 -2.50 9.30
C THR A 79 -0.40 -2.76 9.64
N GLY A 80 -0.75 -2.79 10.92
CA GLY A 80 -2.15 -2.84 11.34
C GLY A 80 -2.97 -1.66 10.77
N PRO A 81 -4.28 -1.80 10.62
CA PRO A 81 -5.12 -0.77 10.04
C PRO A 81 -5.37 0.37 11.04
N ASN A 82 -5.50 1.60 10.55
CA ASN A 82 -6.09 2.68 11.31
C ASN A 82 -7.63 2.56 11.36
N ASP A 83 -8.32 3.45 12.08
CA ASP A 83 -9.77 3.37 12.27
C ASP A 83 -10.58 3.55 10.98
N LEU A 84 -10.02 4.20 9.94
CA LEU A 84 -10.66 4.32 8.64
C LEU A 84 -10.59 3.03 7.82
N VAL A 85 -9.45 2.32 7.88
CA VAL A 85 -9.22 1.08 7.10
C VAL A 85 -9.76 -0.15 7.81
N ARG A 86 -9.74 -0.18 9.15
CA ARG A 86 -10.13 -1.33 9.99
C ARG A 86 -11.45 -1.99 9.64
N PRO A 87 -12.53 -1.26 9.30
CA PRO A 87 -13.81 -1.88 8.90
C PRO A 87 -13.74 -2.62 7.55
N ILE A 88 -12.68 -2.36 6.75
CA ILE A 88 -12.55 -2.84 5.37
C ILE A 88 -11.51 -3.97 5.27
N HIS A 89 -10.34 -3.75 5.88
CA HIS A 89 -9.23 -4.69 5.84
C HIS A 89 -8.44 -4.68 7.15
N ASP A 90 -7.81 -5.80 7.50
CA ASP A 90 -7.00 -5.98 8.72
C ASP A 90 -5.57 -5.44 8.59
N ARG A 91 -5.18 -4.96 7.40
CA ARG A 91 -3.87 -4.37 7.11
C ARG A 91 -4.02 -3.09 6.31
N MET A 92 -3.01 -2.22 6.39
CA MET A 92 -2.83 -1.08 5.49
C MET A 92 -1.36 -0.90 5.13
N PRO A 93 -1.03 -0.30 3.99
CA PRO A 93 0.34 0.10 3.70
C PRO A 93 0.85 1.10 4.75
N VAL A 94 2.14 1.04 5.06
CA VAL A 94 2.79 2.07 5.87
C VAL A 94 2.98 3.32 5.01
N ILE A 95 2.22 4.36 5.30
CA ILE A 95 2.42 5.70 4.75
C ILE A 95 3.38 6.44 5.66
N LEU A 96 4.53 6.84 5.15
CA LEU A 96 5.50 7.64 5.89
C LEU A 96 4.97 9.07 6.09
N ARG A 97 5.24 9.65 7.26
CA ARG A 97 5.09 11.08 7.43
C ARG A 97 6.29 11.78 6.81
N ARG A 98 6.13 13.01 6.34
CA ARG A 98 7.22 13.77 5.72
C ARG A 98 8.46 13.87 6.61
N GLU A 99 8.26 14.06 7.92
CA GLU A 99 9.33 14.10 8.90
C GLU A 99 10.06 12.77 9.10
N ASP A 100 9.43 11.63 8.75
CA ASP A 100 10.00 10.29 8.91
C ASP A 100 10.71 9.81 7.61
N GLU A 101 10.48 10.44 6.45
CA GLU A 101 10.98 9.98 5.14
C GLU A 101 12.52 9.99 5.07
N GLU A 102 13.15 11.07 5.53
CA GLU A 102 14.61 11.20 5.52
C GLU A 102 15.25 10.13 6.39
N GLN A 103 14.76 9.95 7.62
CA GLN A 103 15.27 8.92 8.54
C GLN A 103 15.02 7.50 7.98
N TRP A 104 13.90 7.27 7.30
CA TRP A 104 13.63 5.99 6.66
C TRP A 104 14.63 5.69 5.55
N LEU A 105 14.98 6.68 4.72
CA LEU A 105 15.91 6.54 3.60
C LEU A 105 17.38 6.53 4.02
N ASP A 106 17.73 7.09 5.17
CA ASP A 106 19.11 7.14 5.67
C ASP A 106 19.59 5.76 6.15
N SER A 107 19.90 4.90 5.19
CA SER A 107 20.42 3.55 5.46
C SER A 107 21.86 3.53 5.97
N ALA A 108 22.60 4.63 5.88
CA ALA A 108 23.98 4.74 6.32
C ALA A 108 24.09 5.27 7.77
N GLY A 109 23.23 6.21 8.15
CA GLY A 109 23.27 6.89 9.45
C GLY A 109 22.22 6.41 10.44
N ALA A 110 21.11 5.84 9.98
CA ALA A 110 20.03 5.37 10.83
C ALA A 110 19.89 3.84 10.79
N SER A 111 20.10 3.16 11.92
CA SER A 111 19.80 1.74 12.06
C SER A 111 18.30 1.47 11.85
N PHE A 112 17.95 0.23 11.46
CA PHE A 112 16.55 -0.16 11.33
C PHE A 112 15.75 0.05 12.61
N ASP A 113 16.35 -0.16 13.78
CA ASP A 113 15.66 0.05 15.08
C ASP A 113 15.12 1.48 15.21
N LYS A 114 15.92 2.48 14.77
CA LYS A 114 15.46 3.88 14.76
C LYS A 114 14.41 4.13 13.69
N ALA A 115 14.65 3.65 12.47
CA ALA A 115 13.74 3.85 11.35
C ALA A 115 12.41 3.10 11.52
N SER A 116 12.38 1.99 12.26
CA SER A 116 11.18 1.17 12.50
C SER A 116 10.07 1.90 13.24
N SER A 117 10.39 2.96 13.99
CA SER A 117 9.40 3.83 14.66
C SER A 117 8.41 4.49 13.69
N ALA A 118 8.78 4.63 12.42
CA ALA A 118 7.92 5.13 11.34
C ALA A 118 6.90 4.09 10.83
N LEU A 119 7.09 2.80 11.13
CA LEU A 119 6.27 1.70 10.62
C LEU A 119 4.96 1.53 11.42
N LYS A 120 4.16 2.58 11.44
CA LYS A 120 2.89 2.66 12.18
C LYS A 120 1.73 3.07 11.27
N PRO A 121 0.47 2.81 11.67
CA PRO A 121 -0.69 3.25 10.92
C PRO A 121 -0.70 4.77 10.75
N TYR A 122 -1.02 5.24 9.54
CA TYR A 122 -1.19 6.67 9.29
C TYR A 122 -2.45 7.20 9.99
N THR A 123 -2.45 8.48 10.35
CA THR A 123 -3.54 9.11 11.10
C THR A 123 -4.84 9.11 10.30
N ALA A 124 -5.87 8.36 10.76
CA ALA A 124 -7.15 8.23 10.08
C ALA A 124 -7.81 9.59 9.80
N GLY A 125 -7.70 10.54 10.73
CA GLY A 125 -8.25 11.89 10.59
C GLY A 125 -7.68 12.70 9.41
N GLN A 126 -6.53 12.31 8.86
CA GLN A 126 -5.90 12.96 7.70
C GLN A 126 -6.21 12.24 6.38
N MET A 127 -6.95 11.14 6.42
CA MET A 127 -7.31 10.33 5.25
C MET A 127 -8.80 10.44 4.91
N ARG A 128 -9.14 10.07 3.68
CA ARG A 128 -10.49 9.83 3.18
C ARG A 128 -10.54 8.55 2.37
N ALA A 129 -11.74 8.01 2.23
CA ALA A 129 -12.03 6.90 1.34
C ALA A 129 -13.39 7.09 0.69
N HIS A 130 -13.54 6.57 -0.53
CA HIS A 130 -14.82 6.50 -1.24
C HIS A 130 -14.86 5.27 -2.15
N ASP A 131 -16.06 4.81 -2.45
CA ASP A 131 -16.29 3.74 -3.41
C ASP A 131 -15.91 4.23 -4.82
N VAL A 132 -15.25 3.37 -5.60
CA VAL A 132 -14.90 3.63 -7.01
C VAL A 132 -15.55 2.61 -7.94
N SER A 133 -15.48 2.85 -9.25
CA SER A 133 -16.05 1.94 -10.25
C SER A 133 -15.46 0.54 -10.16
N LEU A 134 -16.28 -0.49 -10.40
CA LEU A 134 -15.86 -1.88 -10.54
C LEU A 134 -14.89 -2.09 -11.71
N ALA A 135 -14.75 -1.12 -12.61
CA ALA A 135 -13.80 -1.16 -13.72
C ALA A 135 -12.35 -1.34 -13.24
N VAL A 136 -11.98 -0.86 -12.05
CA VAL A 136 -10.63 -1.03 -11.47
C VAL A 136 -10.25 -2.50 -11.21
N ASN A 137 -11.22 -3.43 -11.23
CA ASN A 137 -10.94 -4.86 -11.14
C ASN A 137 -10.33 -5.44 -12.44
N LYS A 138 -10.33 -4.67 -13.51
CA LYS A 138 -9.76 -5.05 -14.82
C LYS A 138 -8.40 -4.37 -14.97
N PRO A 139 -7.29 -5.15 -15.02
CA PRO A 139 -5.93 -4.58 -15.07
C PRO A 139 -5.65 -3.71 -16.30
N GLU A 140 -6.38 -3.91 -17.38
CA GLU A 140 -6.30 -3.10 -18.61
C GLU A 140 -6.94 -1.73 -18.49
N PHE A 141 -7.73 -1.51 -17.43
CA PHE A 141 -8.40 -0.23 -17.20
C PHE A 141 -7.49 0.68 -16.38
N ASP A 142 -6.90 1.65 -17.04
CA ASP A 142 -5.89 2.57 -16.47
C ASP A 142 -6.20 4.01 -16.92
N GLY A 143 -7.14 4.64 -16.24
CA GLY A 143 -7.56 5.99 -16.52
C GLY A 143 -7.90 6.78 -15.24
N PRO A 144 -8.03 8.13 -15.33
CA PRO A 144 -8.33 8.98 -14.19
C PRO A 144 -9.67 8.63 -13.51
N GLU A 145 -10.57 7.98 -14.22
CA GLU A 145 -11.85 7.49 -13.70
C GLU A 145 -11.71 6.39 -12.66
N CYS A 146 -10.55 5.69 -12.62
CA CYS A 146 -10.27 4.65 -11.62
C CYS A 146 -10.31 5.16 -10.18
N ILE A 147 -10.04 6.46 -9.98
CA ILE A 147 -10.02 7.09 -8.66
C ILE A 147 -11.21 8.02 -8.42
N GLN A 148 -12.14 8.14 -9.38
CA GLN A 148 -13.34 8.96 -9.22
C GLN A 148 -14.38 8.23 -8.35
N PRO A 149 -15.18 8.98 -7.58
CA PRO A 149 -16.32 8.39 -6.87
C PRO A 149 -17.25 7.64 -7.82
N ALA A 150 -17.63 6.41 -7.43
CA ALA A 150 -18.52 5.57 -8.21
C ALA A 150 -19.84 6.26 -8.50
N ALA A 151 -20.29 6.25 -9.76
CA ALA A 151 -21.61 6.70 -10.13
C ALA A 151 -22.70 5.73 -9.59
N ALA A 152 -23.94 6.19 -9.50
CA ALA A 152 -25.04 5.39 -8.97
C ALA A 152 -25.26 4.04 -9.69
N GLY A 153 -24.85 3.94 -10.97
CA GLY A 153 -24.92 2.72 -11.77
C GLY A 153 -23.71 1.78 -11.67
N ASP A 154 -22.63 2.23 -11.04
CA ASP A 154 -21.37 1.47 -10.93
C ASP A 154 -21.34 0.53 -9.71
N ARG A 155 -22.40 0.54 -8.91
CA ARG A 155 -22.52 -0.37 -7.77
C ARG A 155 -23.00 -1.74 -8.22
N PRO A 156 -22.57 -2.83 -7.53
CA PRO A 156 -23.10 -4.16 -7.80
C PRO A 156 -24.62 -4.17 -7.68
N VAL A 157 -25.32 -4.58 -8.73
CA VAL A 157 -26.80 -4.72 -8.69
C VAL A 157 -27.12 -6.09 -8.09
N PRO A 158 -28.03 -6.19 -7.10
CA PRO A 158 -28.52 -7.47 -6.61
C PRO A 158 -29.02 -8.35 -7.77
N GLY A 159 -28.39 -9.52 -7.95
CA GLY A 159 -28.73 -10.44 -9.05
C GLY A 159 -27.70 -10.58 -10.18
N GLN A 160 -26.73 -9.67 -10.31
CA GLN A 160 -25.60 -9.90 -11.21
C GLN A 160 -24.57 -10.87 -10.58
N LEU A 161 -23.98 -11.72 -11.41
CA LEU A 161 -22.89 -12.61 -10.97
C LEU A 161 -21.65 -11.78 -10.60
N PRO A 162 -20.91 -12.14 -9.53
CA PRO A 162 -19.65 -11.47 -9.22
C PRO A 162 -18.72 -11.62 -10.42
N LEU A 163 -18.18 -10.51 -10.90
CA LEU A 163 -17.00 -10.53 -11.77
C LEU A 163 -15.82 -10.97 -10.91
N PHE A 164 -15.16 -12.04 -11.30
CA PHE A 164 -14.10 -12.79 -10.61
C PHE A 164 -12.95 -11.93 -10.14
#